data_0a38b336e01bb77918bd27398252ebe5
#
_entry.id   0a38b336e01bb77918bd27398252ebe5
#
_cell.length_a   1.000
_cell.length_b   1.000
_cell.length_c   1.000
_cell.angle_alpha   90.00
_cell.angle_beta   90.00
_cell.angle_gamma   90.00
#
_symmetry.space_group_name_H-M   'P 1'
#
loop_
_entity.id
_entity.type
_entity.pdbx_description
1 polymer ?
#
loop_
_entity_poly.entity_id
_entity_poly.type
_entity_poly.pdbx_seq_one_letter_code
_entity_poly.pdbx_strand_id
1 'polypeptide(L)'
;MHYQRLALISLLLIALADLGWNALAGPTETQSHLNDVAASRSRNEPSGEELWSNNCQRCHNLQSPAMYSPAQWDIIVHHMRVRANLTGADQRAIAEFLKSSSH
;
A
#
# COMPACT_ATOMS: atom_id res chain seq x y z
N MET A 1 50.69 27.54 2.70
CA MET A 1 50.63 26.23 1.97
C MET A 1 50.27 25.04 2.81
N HIS A 2 50.46 25.03 4.13
CA HIS A 2 50.11 23.87 4.97
C HIS A 2 48.58 23.71 5.19
N TYR A 3 47.85 24.80 5.32
CA TYR A 3 46.40 24.76 5.53
C TYR A 3 45.61 24.18 4.35
N GLN A 4 46.06 24.45 3.12
CA GLN A 4 45.41 23.84 1.93
C GLN A 4 45.57 22.34 1.85
N ARG A 5 46.74 21.82 2.27
CA ARG A 5 46.98 20.39 2.29
C ARG A 5 46.19 19.65 3.36
N LEU A 6 46.04 20.29 4.54
CA LEU A 6 45.21 19.74 5.63
C LEU A 6 43.72 19.73 5.28
N ALA A 7 43.23 20.76 4.59
CA ALA A 7 41.84 20.83 4.14
C ALA A 7 41.50 19.74 3.10
N LEU A 8 42.43 19.47 2.18
CA LEU A 8 42.23 18.41 1.17
C LEU A 8 42.26 16.99 1.78
N ILE A 9 43.12 16.78 2.77
CA ILE A 9 43.17 15.48 3.48
C ILE A 9 41.89 15.27 4.30
N SER A 10 41.38 16.32 4.94
CA SER A 10 40.13 16.25 5.71
C SER A 10 38.92 15.93 4.82
N LEU A 11 38.83 16.57 3.64
CA LEU A 11 37.76 16.30 2.66
C LEU A 11 37.85 14.85 2.09
N LEU A 12 39.08 14.34 1.86
CA LEU A 12 39.27 13.00 1.37
C LEU A 12 38.86 11.93 2.38
N LEU A 13 39.13 12.16 3.67
CA LEU A 13 38.75 11.25 4.76
C LEU A 13 37.23 11.21 4.98
N ILE A 14 36.54 12.34 4.81
CA ILE A 14 35.06 12.42 4.90
C ILE A 14 34.44 11.64 3.73
N ALA A 15 34.95 11.81 2.51
CA ALA A 15 34.44 11.11 1.33
C ALA A 15 34.62 9.57 1.41
N LEU A 16 35.67 9.09 2.07
CA LEU A 16 35.89 7.65 2.28
C LEU A 16 34.99 7.04 3.36
N ALA A 17 34.58 7.84 4.34
CA ALA A 17 33.67 7.41 5.39
C ALA A 17 32.24 7.15 4.86
N ASP A 18 31.77 7.94 3.88
CA ASP A 18 30.45 7.80 3.29
C ASP A 18 30.31 6.55 2.39
N LEU A 19 31.40 6.09 1.77
CA LEU A 19 31.36 4.87 0.95
C LEU A 19 31.29 3.57 1.76
N GLY A 20 31.69 3.58 3.02
CA GLY A 20 31.72 2.38 3.88
C GLY A 20 30.39 2.07 4.57
N TRP A 21 29.56 3.07 4.80
CA TRP A 21 28.34 2.91 5.60
C TRP A 21 27.17 2.30 4.81
N ASN A 22 27.08 2.56 3.52
CA ASN A 22 26.00 2.06 2.67
C ASN A 22 26.19 0.60 2.20
N ALA A 23 27.37 0.01 2.34
CA ALA A 23 27.64 -1.34 1.86
C ALA A 23 27.19 -2.46 2.81
N LEU A 24 26.78 -2.14 4.06
CA LEU A 24 26.41 -3.12 5.08
C LEU A 24 24.90 -3.21 5.36
N ALA A 25 24.09 -2.38 4.74
CA ALA A 25 22.64 -2.42 4.86
C ALA A 25 21.99 -3.14 3.67
N GLY A 26 22.39 -4.37 3.43
CA GLY A 26 21.60 -5.29 2.61
C GLY A 26 20.27 -5.59 3.34
N PRO A 27 19.17 -5.87 2.61
CA PRO A 27 17.93 -6.29 3.25
C PRO A 27 18.22 -7.52 4.10
N THR A 28 18.00 -7.39 5.40
CA THR A 28 18.13 -8.52 6.33
C THR A 28 17.20 -9.63 5.87
N GLU A 29 17.61 -10.88 5.96
CA GLU A 29 16.78 -12.05 5.59
C GLU A 29 15.39 -11.99 6.20
N THR A 30 15.26 -11.41 7.39
CA THR A 30 13.99 -11.14 8.06
C THR A 30 13.07 -10.22 7.24
N GLN A 31 13.62 -9.20 6.60
CA GLN A 31 12.83 -8.26 5.78
C GLN A 31 12.34 -8.92 4.48
N SER A 32 13.16 -9.73 3.83
CA SER A 32 12.76 -10.53 2.66
C SER A 32 11.62 -11.48 3.02
N HIS A 33 11.75 -12.21 4.12
CA HIS A 33 10.74 -13.16 4.58
C HIS A 33 9.40 -12.46 4.90
N LEU A 34 9.44 -11.30 5.56
CA LEU A 34 8.24 -10.51 5.84
C LEU A 34 7.56 -10.01 4.56
N ASN A 35 8.35 -9.59 3.58
CA ASN A 35 7.82 -9.16 2.29
C ASN A 35 7.19 -10.32 1.50
N ASP A 36 7.80 -11.52 1.54
CA ASP A 36 7.26 -12.72 0.89
C ASP A 36 5.95 -13.19 1.54
N VAL A 37 5.88 -13.16 2.87
CA VAL A 37 4.64 -13.47 3.60
C VAL A 37 3.54 -12.47 3.30
N ALA A 38 3.85 -11.18 3.27
CA ALA A 38 2.90 -10.12 2.92
C ALA A 38 2.40 -10.28 1.47
N ALA A 39 3.29 -10.57 0.52
CA ALA A 39 2.94 -10.80 -0.88
C ALA A 39 2.11 -12.08 -1.08
N SER A 40 2.38 -13.13 -0.31
CA SER A 40 1.58 -14.37 -0.33
C SER A 40 0.18 -14.15 0.22
N ARG A 41 0.06 -13.37 1.30
CA ARG A 41 -1.24 -13.03 1.90
C ARG A 41 -2.07 -12.21 0.93
N SER A 42 -1.48 -11.19 0.30
CA SER A 42 -2.16 -10.35 -0.69
C SER A 42 -2.67 -11.12 -1.91
N ARG A 43 -1.99 -12.20 -2.33
CA ARG A 43 -2.43 -13.06 -3.44
C ARG A 43 -3.61 -13.98 -3.09
N ASN A 44 -3.80 -14.28 -1.81
CA ASN A 44 -4.84 -15.19 -1.33
C ASN A 44 -6.08 -14.46 -0.78
N GLU A 45 -6.03 -13.14 -0.65
CA GLU A 45 -7.19 -12.35 -0.23
C GLU A 45 -8.05 -11.99 -1.45
N PRO A 46 -9.39 -12.08 -1.34
CA PRO A 46 -10.27 -11.70 -2.43
C PRO A 46 -10.11 -10.22 -2.79
N SER A 47 -10.17 -9.91 -4.07
CA SER A 47 -10.09 -8.55 -4.58
C SER A 47 -11.28 -7.69 -4.13
N GLY A 48 -11.14 -6.36 -4.17
CA GLY A 48 -12.25 -5.45 -3.88
C GLY A 48 -13.44 -5.65 -4.80
N GLU A 49 -13.22 -5.98 -6.08
CA GLU A 49 -14.25 -6.34 -7.06
C GLU A 49 -14.99 -7.62 -6.68
N GLU A 50 -14.25 -8.66 -6.32
CA GLU A 50 -14.82 -9.92 -5.89
C GLU A 50 -15.61 -9.79 -4.60
N LEU A 51 -15.07 -9.06 -3.62
CA LEU A 51 -15.78 -8.74 -2.39
C LEU A 51 -17.05 -7.94 -2.64
N TRP A 52 -17.02 -6.93 -3.52
CA TRP A 52 -18.17 -6.15 -3.92
C TRP A 52 -19.24 -7.03 -4.57
N SER A 53 -18.87 -7.80 -5.58
CA SER A 53 -19.81 -8.66 -6.28
C SER A 53 -20.45 -9.69 -5.33
N ASN A 54 -19.65 -10.39 -4.54
CA ASN A 54 -20.11 -11.44 -3.65
C ASN A 54 -20.97 -10.94 -2.47
N ASN A 55 -20.73 -9.74 -1.98
CA ASN A 55 -21.45 -9.22 -0.82
C ASN A 55 -22.67 -8.35 -1.17
N CYS A 56 -22.58 -7.54 -2.22
CA CYS A 56 -23.63 -6.57 -2.51
C CYS A 56 -24.79 -7.17 -3.32
N GLN A 57 -24.52 -8.12 -4.23
CA GLN A 57 -25.57 -8.75 -5.05
C GLN A 57 -26.53 -9.64 -4.25
N ARG A 58 -26.23 -9.98 -3.02
CA ARG A 58 -27.08 -10.84 -2.19
C ARG A 58 -28.44 -10.20 -1.83
N CYS A 59 -28.54 -8.89 -1.86
CA CYS A 59 -29.72 -8.16 -1.43
C CYS A 59 -30.35 -7.32 -2.54
N HIS A 60 -29.57 -6.85 -3.52
CA HIS A 60 -30.05 -5.99 -4.62
C HIS A 60 -29.12 -6.11 -5.84
N ASN A 61 -29.56 -5.59 -6.97
CA ASN A 61 -28.72 -5.50 -8.17
C ASN A 61 -27.50 -4.61 -7.90
N LEU A 62 -26.36 -5.01 -8.47
CA LEU A 62 -25.15 -4.21 -8.39
C LEU A 62 -25.33 -2.90 -9.17
N GLN A 63 -24.94 -1.80 -8.55
CA GLN A 63 -24.88 -0.50 -9.20
C GLN A 63 -23.53 -0.37 -9.94
N SER A 64 -23.54 0.18 -11.15
CA SER A 64 -22.30 0.45 -11.86
C SER A 64 -21.37 1.34 -11.02
N PRO A 65 -20.06 1.05 -10.96
CA PRO A 65 -19.12 1.96 -10.29
C PRO A 65 -19.19 3.41 -10.78
N ALA A 66 -19.46 3.62 -12.06
CA ALA A 66 -19.63 4.97 -12.65
C ALA A 66 -20.90 5.70 -12.21
N MET A 67 -21.81 5.05 -11.44
CA MET A 67 -23.06 5.67 -11.00
C MET A 67 -22.83 6.78 -9.97
N TYR A 68 -21.80 6.69 -9.16
CA TYR A 68 -21.53 7.60 -8.06
C TYR A 68 -20.08 8.09 -8.09
N SER A 69 -19.87 9.29 -7.56
CA SER A 69 -18.53 9.84 -7.38
C SER A 69 -17.74 9.08 -6.30
N PRO A 70 -16.39 9.19 -6.28
CA PRO A 70 -15.56 8.57 -5.25
C PRO A 70 -15.99 8.91 -3.82
N ALA A 71 -16.39 10.17 -3.57
CA ALA A 71 -16.85 10.61 -2.25
C ALA A 71 -18.20 10.00 -1.86
N GLN A 72 -19.10 9.82 -2.82
CA GLN A 72 -20.38 9.15 -2.58
C GLN A 72 -20.17 7.66 -2.31
N TRP A 73 -19.24 6.99 -3.00
CA TRP A 73 -18.92 5.60 -2.74
C TRP A 73 -18.37 5.38 -1.34
N ASP A 74 -17.54 6.26 -0.81
CA ASP A 74 -17.07 6.17 0.58
C ASP A 74 -18.24 6.13 1.58
N ILE A 75 -19.23 7.00 1.39
CA ILE A 75 -20.42 7.07 2.26
C ILE A 75 -21.27 5.82 2.10
N ILE A 76 -21.53 5.40 0.86
CA ILE A 76 -22.39 4.24 0.54
C ILE A 76 -21.79 2.97 1.15
N VAL A 77 -20.50 2.69 0.92
CA VAL A 77 -19.84 1.49 1.41
C VAL A 77 -19.74 1.50 2.93
N HIS A 78 -19.48 2.65 3.53
CA HIS A 78 -19.49 2.80 4.99
C HIS A 78 -20.88 2.46 5.58
N HIS A 79 -21.94 2.96 4.99
CA HIS A 79 -23.30 2.67 5.41
C HIS A 79 -23.67 1.19 5.22
N MET A 80 -23.24 0.56 4.11
CA MET A 80 -23.52 -0.83 3.81
C MET A 80 -22.70 -1.81 4.64
N ARG A 81 -21.59 -1.39 5.25
CA ARG A 81 -20.75 -2.25 6.08
C ARG A 81 -21.52 -3.07 7.10
N VAL A 82 -22.39 -2.43 7.85
CA VAL A 82 -23.19 -3.09 8.90
C VAL A 82 -24.22 -4.03 8.29
N ARG A 83 -24.90 -3.61 7.22
CA ARG A 83 -25.95 -4.38 6.56
C ARG A 83 -25.42 -5.63 5.85
N ALA A 84 -24.27 -5.52 5.21
CA ALA A 84 -23.61 -6.63 4.53
C ALA A 84 -22.66 -7.44 5.44
N ASN A 85 -22.56 -7.03 6.71
CA ASN A 85 -21.66 -7.68 7.69
C ASN A 85 -20.20 -7.76 7.23
N LEU A 86 -19.70 -6.65 6.67
CA LEU A 86 -18.33 -6.58 6.18
C LEU A 86 -17.34 -6.34 7.31
N THR A 87 -16.17 -6.97 7.22
CA THR A 87 -15.01 -6.58 8.05
C THR A 87 -14.52 -5.18 7.67
N GLY A 88 -13.69 -4.57 8.50
CA GLY A 88 -13.06 -3.30 8.14
C GLY A 88 -12.11 -3.41 6.95
N ALA A 89 -11.48 -4.57 6.73
CA ALA A 89 -10.64 -4.85 5.59
C ALA A 89 -11.46 -4.93 4.30
N ASP A 90 -12.55 -5.72 4.30
CA ASP A 90 -13.44 -5.86 3.15
C ASP A 90 -14.05 -4.53 2.73
N GLN A 91 -14.52 -3.74 3.71
CA GLN A 91 -15.04 -2.39 3.47
C GLN A 91 -14.03 -1.51 2.72
N ARG A 92 -12.76 -1.49 3.16
CA ARG A 92 -11.72 -0.69 2.52
C ARG A 92 -11.43 -1.18 1.10
N ALA A 93 -11.30 -2.48 0.90
CA ALA A 93 -11.03 -3.06 -0.41
C ALA A 93 -12.17 -2.77 -1.41
N ILE A 94 -13.42 -2.90 -0.99
CA ILE A 94 -14.61 -2.58 -1.80
C ILE A 94 -14.63 -1.08 -2.14
N ALA A 95 -14.41 -0.21 -1.14
CA ALA A 95 -14.44 1.24 -1.35
C ALA A 95 -13.34 1.68 -2.34
N GLU A 96 -12.14 1.13 -2.21
CA GLU A 96 -11.03 1.42 -3.11
C GLU A 96 -11.33 0.99 -4.56
N PHE A 97 -11.84 -0.23 -4.75
CA PHE A 97 -12.28 -0.71 -6.05
C PHE A 97 -13.32 0.20 -6.70
N LEU A 98 -14.39 0.53 -5.98
CA LEU A 98 -15.48 1.35 -6.52
C LEU A 98 -15.04 2.77 -6.85
N LYS A 99 -14.18 3.37 -6.02
CA LYS A 99 -13.62 4.71 -6.24
C LYS A 99 -12.67 4.75 -7.44
N SER A 100 -11.83 3.75 -7.60
CA SER A 100 -10.92 3.66 -8.75
C SER A 100 -11.63 3.38 -10.07
N SER A 101 -12.82 2.77 -10.02
CA SER A 101 -13.63 2.40 -11.18
C SER A 101 -14.77 3.39 -11.49
N SER A 102 -14.86 4.52 -10.77
CA SER A 102 -15.94 5.51 -10.88
C SER A 102 -15.70 6.62 -11.93
N HIS A 103 -15.07 6.33 -13.05
CA HIS A 103 -14.73 7.28 -14.12
C HIS A 103 -15.74 7.26 -15.24
#